data_baac3bf56b09c93f21ed8745a40c7ed3
#
_entry.id   baac3bf56b09c93f21ed8745a40c7ed3
#
_cell.length_a   1.000
_cell.length_b   1.000
_cell.length_c   1.000
_cell.angle_alpha   90.00
_cell.angle_beta   90.00
_cell.angle_gamma   90.00
#
_symmetry.space_group_name_H-M   'P 1'
#
loop_
_entity.id
_entity.type
_entity.pdbx_description
1 polymer ?
#
loop_
_entity_poly.entity_id
_entity_poly.type
_entity_poly.pdbx_seq_one_letter_code
_entity_poly.pdbx_strand_id
1 'polypeptide(L)'
;MRSIETTAAKLSVFKMTWPIFIEILLQMMVGNVDQFMLSHYSQKSVAAVGNANQIINIVIIALSVISMAATILIAQYRGAGNKEKVTEVCTVALLTNFIFGLIISSILFCFDNFFLDLLAVPDDIRSEAGLFLRYIGLFIVVQAVYISFISFFRGYSLLKVTMMTSIIMNVINIICNVFLIHGFGPIPPLGVLGVTISTNSSKVLGLLLILYFFRRFINLPLSFKYLRPFPKKTLHNILYLGLPSGGESLSYQLSQMVIMKFVNLMGLVVITTKIYAYIIAMFSYIYSQALAMTTQIIVGFLLGRGDQKAVSQRVWQTVRLAVLISGTLTTLLYFNSDHIYGIFTDNPEVLELGRHIFLIEIFLEIGRAVNMVMVMSLQAAGDIKGPVTIGLLSMWLVSVSGAYFFGIVLDFGLIGIWIAMMMDECLKALIFIYRWHSGVWRHKNLI
;
A
#
# COMPACT_ATOMS: atom_id res chain seq x y z
N MET A 1 22.83 5.15 21.43
CA MET A 1 22.74 4.05 20.44
C MET A 1 22.30 2.71 21.07
N ARG A 2 22.82 2.27 22.22
CA ARG A 2 22.33 1.05 22.92
C ARG A 2 20.83 1.06 23.25
N SER A 3 20.20 2.21 23.45
CA SER A 3 18.76 2.34 23.74
C SER A 3 17.85 2.05 22.54
N ILE A 4 18.34 2.20 21.31
CA ILE A 4 17.56 1.94 20.08
C ILE A 4 17.58 0.45 19.73
N GLU A 5 18.69 -0.25 20.04
CA GLU A 5 18.86 -1.68 19.73
C GLU A 5 18.00 -2.61 20.61
N THR A 6 17.70 -2.20 21.83
CA THR A 6 16.81 -2.95 22.74
C THR A 6 15.31 -2.73 22.47
N THR A 7 14.98 -1.76 21.66
CA THR A 7 13.58 -1.28 21.54
C THR A 7 12.72 -2.16 20.60
N ALA A 8 13.29 -2.72 19.53
CA ALA A 8 12.51 -3.47 18.55
C ALA A 8 11.92 -4.80 19.07
N ALA A 9 12.66 -5.51 19.93
CA ALA A 9 12.19 -6.75 20.57
C ALA A 9 11.20 -6.49 21.72
N LYS A 10 11.25 -5.30 22.34
CA LYS A 10 10.39 -4.88 23.46
C LYS A 10 9.19 -4.02 23.00
N LEU A 11 9.16 -3.57 21.73
CA LEU A 11 8.05 -2.75 21.24
C LEU A 11 6.78 -3.59 21.15
N SER A 12 5.75 -3.12 21.78
CA SER A 12 4.39 -3.60 21.60
C SER A 12 4.02 -3.46 20.11
N VAL A 13 3.54 -4.54 19.48
CA VAL A 13 3.03 -4.54 18.11
C VAL A 13 2.07 -3.36 17.90
N PHE A 14 1.19 -3.14 18.87
CA PHE A 14 0.21 -2.04 18.84
C PHE A 14 0.86 -0.66 18.69
N LYS A 15 1.94 -0.38 19.46
CA LYS A 15 2.66 0.92 19.39
C LYS A 15 3.36 1.15 18.05
N MET A 16 3.71 0.07 17.34
CA MET A 16 4.31 0.15 16.00
C MET A 16 3.25 0.19 14.90
N THR A 17 2.14 -0.52 15.08
CA THR A 17 1.07 -0.59 14.07
C THR A 17 0.38 0.76 13.88
N TRP A 18 0.13 1.48 14.98
CA TRP A 18 -0.62 2.74 14.92
C TRP A 18 0.01 3.81 14.01
N PRO A 19 1.34 4.08 14.09
CA PRO A 19 1.98 5.00 13.16
C PRO A 19 1.89 4.57 11.69
N ILE A 20 2.02 3.27 11.40
CA ILE A 20 1.88 2.77 10.02
C ILE A 20 0.43 2.89 9.55
N PHE A 21 -0.53 2.57 10.41
CA PHE A 21 -1.96 2.73 10.10
C PHE A 21 -2.30 4.17 9.71
N ILE A 22 -1.88 5.14 10.52
CA ILE A 22 -2.09 6.56 10.21
C ILE A 22 -1.38 6.95 8.92
N GLU A 23 -0.15 6.49 8.72
CA GLU A 23 0.61 6.79 7.50
C GLU A 23 -0.10 6.28 6.24
N ILE A 24 -0.58 5.03 6.24
CA ILE A 24 -1.30 4.44 5.10
C ILE A 24 -2.63 5.18 4.88
N LEU A 25 -3.37 5.44 5.96
CA LEU A 25 -4.63 6.18 5.88
C LEU A 25 -4.42 7.56 5.24
N LEU A 26 -3.42 8.29 5.68
CA LEU A 26 -3.09 9.61 5.12
C LEU A 26 -2.66 9.53 3.66
N GLN A 27 -1.87 8.52 3.27
CA GLN A 27 -1.49 8.32 1.88
C GLN A 27 -2.71 8.08 0.97
N MET A 28 -3.70 7.32 1.45
CA MET A 28 -4.95 7.11 0.69
C MET A 28 -5.81 8.37 0.65
N MET A 29 -5.78 9.17 1.71
CA MET A 29 -6.59 10.40 1.78
C MET A 29 -6.08 11.51 0.86
N VAL A 30 -4.78 11.64 0.60
CA VAL A 30 -4.25 12.74 -0.24
C VAL A 30 -4.98 12.85 -1.57
N GLY A 31 -5.02 11.78 -2.34
CA GLY A 31 -5.67 11.78 -3.66
C GLY A 31 -7.19 12.04 -3.58
N ASN A 32 -7.86 11.55 -2.53
CA ASN A 32 -9.29 11.76 -2.32
C ASN A 32 -9.58 13.20 -1.89
N VAL A 33 -8.75 13.78 -1.03
CA VAL A 33 -8.88 15.19 -0.60
C VAL A 33 -8.63 16.13 -1.78
N ASP A 34 -7.60 15.88 -2.57
CA ASP A 34 -7.32 16.66 -3.79
C ASP A 34 -8.54 16.65 -4.72
N GLN A 35 -9.14 15.48 -4.99
CA GLN A 35 -10.33 15.34 -5.83
C GLN A 35 -11.56 16.00 -5.22
N PHE A 36 -11.77 15.84 -3.91
CA PHE A 36 -12.86 16.51 -3.19
C PHE A 36 -12.76 18.04 -3.26
N MET A 37 -11.59 18.59 -3.03
CA MET A 37 -11.38 20.03 -3.15
C MET A 37 -11.57 20.52 -4.57
N LEU A 38 -11.09 19.75 -5.55
CA LEU A 38 -11.23 20.05 -6.96
C LEU A 38 -12.69 19.95 -7.45
N SER A 39 -13.52 19.11 -6.81
CA SER A 39 -14.95 18.95 -7.18
C SER A 39 -15.75 20.24 -6.96
N HIS A 40 -15.32 21.10 -6.03
CA HIS A 40 -15.91 22.42 -5.84
C HIS A 40 -15.45 23.45 -6.86
N TYR A 41 -14.40 23.14 -7.64
CA TYR A 41 -13.92 23.97 -8.72
C TYR A 41 -14.51 23.55 -10.06
N SER A 42 -14.36 22.27 -10.46
CA SER A 42 -14.85 21.74 -11.73
C SER A 42 -14.97 20.21 -11.73
N GLN A 43 -16.11 19.68 -12.14
CA GLN A 43 -16.30 18.24 -12.33
C GLN A 43 -15.39 17.65 -13.42
N LYS A 44 -15.12 18.43 -14.49
CA LYS A 44 -14.18 18.04 -15.55
C LYS A 44 -12.77 17.88 -15.02
N SER A 45 -12.33 18.78 -14.16
CA SER A 45 -11.01 18.73 -13.52
C SER A 45 -10.85 17.50 -12.61
N VAL A 46 -11.91 17.09 -11.89
CA VAL A 46 -11.91 15.85 -11.10
C VAL A 46 -11.72 14.63 -12.00
N ALA A 47 -12.44 14.57 -13.13
CA ALA A 47 -12.30 13.47 -14.09
C ALA A 47 -10.89 13.43 -14.70
N ALA A 48 -10.31 14.59 -15.04
CA ALA A 48 -8.96 14.71 -15.58
C ALA A 48 -7.91 14.18 -14.60
N VAL A 49 -7.94 14.65 -13.36
CA VAL A 49 -6.99 14.22 -12.30
C VAL A 49 -7.21 12.75 -11.93
N GLY A 50 -8.47 12.29 -11.90
CA GLY A 50 -8.81 10.89 -11.63
C GLY A 50 -8.20 9.92 -12.64
N ASN A 51 -8.26 10.25 -13.93
CA ASN A 51 -7.63 9.44 -14.99
C ASN A 51 -6.11 9.42 -14.87
N ALA A 52 -5.48 10.57 -14.68
CA ALA A 52 -4.03 10.65 -14.53
C ALA A 52 -3.54 9.91 -13.28
N ASN A 53 -4.27 9.95 -12.18
CA ASN A 53 -3.94 9.25 -10.94
C ASN A 53 -3.89 7.73 -11.10
N GLN A 54 -4.62 7.12 -12.05
CA GLN A 54 -4.51 5.68 -12.32
C GLN A 54 -3.07 5.30 -12.73
N ILE A 55 -2.46 6.10 -13.61
CA ILE A 55 -1.07 5.90 -14.04
C ILE A 55 -0.10 6.14 -12.89
N ILE A 56 -0.28 7.23 -12.15
CA ILE A 56 0.57 7.59 -11.01
C ILE A 56 0.54 6.49 -9.93
N ASN A 57 -0.61 5.90 -9.64
CA ASN A 57 -0.74 4.82 -8.66
C ASN A 57 0.04 3.57 -9.07
N ILE A 58 0.00 3.18 -10.35
CA ILE A 58 0.80 2.05 -10.87
C ILE A 58 2.30 2.32 -10.66
N VAL A 59 2.74 3.55 -10.95
CA VAL A 59 4.13 3.97 -10.77
C VAL A 59 4.54 3.92 -9.29
N ILE A 60 3.68 4.39 -8.38
CA ILE A 60 3.94 4.35 -6.94
C ILE A 60 4.08 2.90 -6.45
N ILE A 61 3.24 1.99 -6.93
CA ILE A 61 3.35 0.56 -6.62
C ILE A 61 4.72 0.03 -7.07
N ALA A 62 5.15 0.35 -8.29
CA ALA A 62 6.45 -0.09 -8.82
C ALA A 62 7.65 0.43 -8.00
N LEU A 63 7.61 1.69 -7.56
CA LEU A 63 8.63 2.26 -6.67
C LEU A 63 8.63 1.63 -5.27
N SER A 64 7.46 1.26 -4.76
CA SER A 64 7.29 0.66 -3.44
C SER A 64 7.91 -0.75 -3.34
N VAL A 65 8.05 -1.45 -4.45
CA VAL A 65 8.66 -2.78 -4.57
C VAL A 65 10.09 -2.80 -4.03
N ILE A 66 10.93 -1.86 -4.50
CA ILE A 66 12.33 -1.73 -4.07
C ILE A 66 12.40 -1.34 -2.59
N SER A 67 11.51 -0.45 -2.16
CA SER A 67 11.45 0.07 -0.80
C SER A 67 11.03 -0.99 0.22
N MET A 68 10.07 -1.86 -0.14
CA MET A 68 9.67 -2.99 0.70
C MET A 68 10.84 -3.96 0.91
N ALA A 69 11.53 -4.33 -0.17
CA ALA A 69 12.69 -5.20 -0.11
C ALA A 69 13.81 -4.60 0.77
N ALA A 70 14.06 -3.30 0.61
CA ALA A 70 15.04 -2.59 1.44
C ALA A 70 14.65 -2.62 2.92
N THR A 71 13.37 -2.42 3.28
CA THR A 71 12.88 -2.50 4.65
C THR A 71 13.20 -3.85 5.29
N ILE A 72 12.94 -4.96 4.57
CA ILE A 72 13.21 -6.32 5.04
C ILE A 72 14.71 -6.53 5.30
N LEU A 73 15.55 -6.22 4.30
CA LEU A 73 17.02 -6.42 4.40
C LEU A 73 17.64 -5.55 5.49
N ILE A 74 17.21 -4.29 5.61
CA ILE A 74 17.67 -3.39 6.67
C ILE A 74 17.30 -3.96 8.04
N ALA A 75 16.06 -4.43 8.22
CA ALA A 75 15.63 -5.03 9.48
C ALA A 75 16.46 -6.26 9.84
N GLN A 76 16.74 -7.15 8.87
CA GLN A 76 17.56 -8.34 9.08
C GLN A 76 19.02 -8.00 9.41
N TYR A 77 19.70 -7.17 8.60
CA TYR A 77 21.08 -6.79 8.86
C TYR A 77 21.25 -5.99 10.16
N ARG A 78 20.23 -5.20 10.56
CA ARG A 78 20.20 -4.59 11.89
C ARG A 78 20.11 -5.63 12.99
N GLY A 79 19.25 -6.64 12.82
CA GLY A 79 19.15 -7.76 13.76
C GLY A 79 20.48 -8.48 13.92
N ALA A 80 21.20 -8.70 12.84
CA ALA A 80 22.54 -9.30 12.80
C ALA A 80 23.67 -8.36 13.29
N GLY A 81 23.38 -7.09 13.61
CA GLY A 81 24.39 -6.10 14.03
C GLY A 81 25.33 -5.62 12.93
N ASN A 82 25.05 -5.94 11.66
CA ASN A 82 25.91 -5.62 10.53
C ASN A 82 25.58 -4.24 9.93
N LYS A 83 26.18 -3.19 10.52
CA LYS A 83 25.95 -1.80 10.11
C LYS A 83 26.46 -1.48 8.69
N GLU A 84 27.54 -2.13 8.29
CA GLU A 84 28.10 -1.94 6.95
C GLU A 84 27.14 -2.40 5.86
N LYS A 85 26.57 -3.60 6.04
CA LYS A 85 25.56 -4.13 5.12
C LYS A 85 24.26 -3.32 5.15
N VAL A 86 23.84 -2.78 6.29
CA VAL A 86 22.72 -1.84 6.34
C VAL A 86 22.99 -0.62 5.46
N THR A 87 24.18 -0.03 5.57
CA THR A 87 24.56 1.15 4.77
C THR A 87 24.63 0.83 3.29
N GLU A 88 25.17 -0.34 2.94
CA GLU A 88 25.21 -0.85 1.55
C GLU A 88 23.78 -0.98 0.99
N VAL A 89 22.86 -1.65 1.71
CA VAL A 89 21.45 -1.80 1.29
C VAL A 89 20.78 -0.45 1.09
N CYS A 90 20.94 0.48 2.06
CA CYS A 90 20.39 1.83 1.95
C CYS A 90 20.91 2.56 0.71
N THR A 91 22.22 2.46 0.44
CA THR A 91 22.84 3.14 -0.71
C THR A 91 22.38 2.55 -2.03
N VAL A 92 22.33 1.21 -2.14
CA VAL A 92 21.87 0.53 -3.35
C VAL A 92 20.39 0.78 -3.61
N ALA A 93 19.53 0.66 -2.59
CA ALA A 93 18.10 0.89 -2.73
C ALA A 93 17.78 2.35 -3.14
N LEU A 94 18.49 3.32 -2.52
CA LEU A 94 18.36 4.73 -2.89
C LEU A 94 18.75 4.98 -4.34
N LEU A 95 19.92 4.47 -4.76
CA LEU A 95 20.39 4.64 -6.14
C LEU A 95 19.43 3.97 -7.14
N THR A 96 19.00 2.75 -6.85
CA THR A 96 18.09 2.01 -7.74
C THR A 96 16.76 2.74 -7.89
N ASN A 97 16.15 3.19 -6.79
CA ASN A 97 14.91 3.96 -6.85
C ASN A 97 15.10 5.34 -7.50
N PHE A 98 16.24 6.00 -7.27
CA PHE A 98 16.55 7.28 -7.91
C PHE A 98 16.63 7.13 -9.43
N ILE A 99 17.42 6.15 -9.93
CA ILE A 99 17.55 5.88 -11.37
C ILE A 99 16.19 5.47 -11.96
N PHE A 100 15.49 4.57 -11.31
CA PHE A 100 14.17 4.13 -11.76
C PHE A 100 13.15 5.27 -11.77
N GLY A 101 13.12 6.09 -10.72
CA GLY A 101 12.29 7.30 -10.64
C GLY A 101 12.65 8.32 -11.72
N LEU A 102 13.94 8.50 -12.02
CA LEU A 102 14.38 9.42 -13.07
C LEU A 102 13.94 8.95 -14.47
N ILE A 103 14.07 7.64 -14.74
CA ILE A 103 13.61 7.04 -16.00
C ILE A 103 12.10 7.24 -16.16
N ILE A 104 11.33 6.90 -15.12
CA ILE A 104 9.87 7.06 -15.16
C ILE A 104 9.46 8.52 -15.26
N SER A 105 10.11 9.43 -14.52
CA SER A 105 9.87 10.87 -14.64
C SER A 105 10.07 11.35 -16.09
N SER A 106 11.16 10.93 -16.73
CA SER A 106 11.43 11.28 -18.12
C SER A 106 10.38 10.72 -19.08
N ILE A 107 9.97 9.46 -18.88
CA ILE A 107 8.94 8.81 -19.70
C ILE A 107 7.60 9.53 -19.56
N LEU A 108 7.14 9.83 -18.34
CA LEU A 108 5.86 10.51 -18.11
C LEU A 108 5.87 11.94 -18.61
N PHE A 109 7.01 12.62 -18.53
CA PHE A 109 7.15 13.98 -19.02
C PHE A 109 7.16 14.06 -20.55
N CYS A 110 7.86 13.13 -21.22
CA CYS A 110 8.01 13.14 -22.68
C CYS A 110 6.85 12.46 -23.43
N PHE A 111 6.19 11.50 -22.83
CA PHE A 111 5.19 10.62 -23.45
C PHE A 111 3.82 10.69 -22.77
N ASP A 112 3.47 11.79 -22.11
CA ASP A 112 2.19 11.97 -21.44
C ASP A 112 1.00 11.68 -22.36
N ASN A 113 1.05 12.15 -23.61
CA ASN A 113 0.00 11.90 -24.60
C ASN A 113 -0.21 10.41 -24.90
N PHE A 114 0.84 9.62 -24.99
CA PHE A 114 0.74 8.16 -25.17
C PHE A 114 -0.07 7.50 -24.05
N PHE A 115 0.17 7.90 -22.81
CA PHE A 115 -0.58 7.35 -21.66
C PHE A 115 -2.04 7.80 -21.63
N LEU A 116 -2.32 9.04 -22.08
CA LEU A 116 -3.68 9.52 -22.21
C LEU A 116 -4.45 8.80 -23.32
N ASP A 117 -3.78 8.50 -24.45
CA ASP A 117 -4.34 7.69 -25.52
C ASP A 117 -4.63 6.25 -25.05
N LEU A 118 -3.70 5.66 -24.29
CA LEU A 118 -3.85 4.32 -23.73
C LEU A 118 -5.08 4.20 -22.81
N LEU A 119 -5.39 5.27 -22.07
CA LEU A 119 -6.57 5.35 -21.21
C LEU A 119 -7.82 5.85 -21.94
N ALA A 120 -7.73 6.16 -23.24
CA ALA A 120 -8.80 6.75 -24.04
C ALA A 120 -9.44 7.98 -23.35
N VAL A 121 -8.58 8.88 -22.82
CA VAL A 121 -9.04 10.08 -22.11
C VAL A 121 -9.75 11.02 -23.10
N PRO A 122 -11.01 11.45 -22.80
CA PRO A 122 -11.77 12.35 -23.66
C PRO A 122 -11.05 13.69 -23.92
N ASP A 123 -11.24 14.25 -25.12
CA ASP A 123 -10.55 15.46 -25.56
C ASP A 123 -10.84 16.70 -24.69
N ASP A 124 -12.07 16.77 -24.13
CA ASP A 124 -12.51 17.90 -23.31
C ASP A 124 -11.83 18.01 -21.95
N ILE A 125 -11.22 16.92 -21.44
CA ILE A 125 -10.44 16.89 -20.19
C ILE A 125 -8.96 16.59 -20.42
N ARG A 126 -8.56 16.29 -21.65
CA ARG A 126 -7.21 15.83 -22.01
C ARG A 126 -6.12 16.84 -21.66
N SER A 127 -6.39 18.12 -21.89
CA SER A 127 -5.42 19.19 -21.56
C SER A 127 -5.08 19.25 -20.08
N GLU A 128 -6.09 19.19 -19.20
CA GLU A 128 -5.90 19.19 -17.75
C GLU A 128 -5.25 17.89 -17.25
N ALA A 129 -5.68 16.74 -17.79
CA ALA A 129 -5.10 15.45 -17.46
C ALA A 129 -3.62 15.38 -17.86
N GLY A 130 -3.27 15.90 -19.05
CA GLY A 130 -1.90 15.95 -19.54
C GLY A 130 -1.01 16.90 -18.69
N LEU A 131 -1.54 18.07 -18.34
CA LEU A 131 -0.85 18.99 -17.43
C LEU A 131 -0.53 18.30 -16.10
N PHE A 132 -1.52 17.67 -15.49
CA PHE A 132 -1.36 16.97 -14.21
C PHE A 132 -0.35 15.82 -14.33
N LEU A 133 -0.52 14.93 -15.32
CA LEU A 133 0.34 13.77 -15.53
C LEU A 133 1.79 14.19 -15.79
N ARG A 134 2.01 15.18 -16.61
CA ARG A 134 3.35 15.70 -16.98
C ARG A 134 4.08 16.26 -15.77
N TYR A 135 3.46 17.15 -15.01
CA TYR A 135 4.13 17.84 -13.90
C TYR A 135 4.20 17.00 -12.63
N ILE A 136 3.19 16.15 -12.32
CA ILE A 136 3.32 15.17 -11.24
C ILE A 136 4.36 14.11 -11.64
N GLY A 137 4.35 13.67 -12.90
CA GLY A 137 5.32 12.74 -13.47
C GLY A 137 6.77 13.26 -13.34
N LEU A 138 7.02 14.52 -13.63
CA LEU A 138 8.34 15.13 -13.47
C LEU A 138 8.89 15.00 -12.05
N PHE A 139 8.03 15.08 -11.03
CA PHE A 139 8.40 14.97 -9.61
C PHE A 139 8.35 13.53 -9.05
N ILE A 140 8.12 12.52 -9.90
CA ILE A 140 8.17 11.11 -9.49
C ILE A 140 9.54 10.74 -8.92
N VAL A 141 10.61 11.30 -9.42
CA VAL A 141 11.96 11.09 -8.86
C VAL A 141 12.06 11.56 -7.40
N VAL A 142 11.41 12.67 -7.03
CA VAL A 142 11.33 13.15 -5.65
C VAL A 142 10.57 12.13 -4.78
N GLN A 143 9.45 11.61 -5.28
CA GLN A 143 8.69 10.58 -4.61
C GLN A 143 9.49 9.28 -4.45
N ALA A 144 10.26 8.85 -5.45
CA ALA A 144 11.11 7.67 -5.41
C ALA A 144 12.17 7.77 -4.29
N VAL A 145 12.83 8.93 -4.18
CA VAL A 145 13.79 9.20 -3.11
C VAL A 145 13.09 9.22 -1.75
N TYR A 146 11.95 9.89 -1.64
CA TYR A 146 11.16 9.96 -0.40
C TYR A 146 10.76 8.56 0.10
N ILE A 147 10.20 7.71 -0.76
CA ILE A 147 9.81 6.33 -0.41
C ILE A 147 11.02 5.50 0.03
N SER A 148 12.20 5.72 -0.55
CA SER A 148 13.42 5.05 -0.13
C SER A 148 13.78 5.42 1.31
N PHE A 149 13.74 6.70 1.69
CA PHE A 149 14.00 7.12 3.07
C PHE A 149 12.93 6.60 4.05
N ILE A 150 11.65 6.56 3.65
CA ILE A 150 10.59 5.92 4.44
C ILE A 150 10.96 4.45 4.75
N SER A 151 11.45 3.70 3.76
CA SER A 151 11.86 2.30 3.96
C SER A 151 13.01 2.16 4.96
N PHE A 152 13.95 3.13 4.97
CA PHE A 152 15.05 3.15 5.95
C PHE A 152 14.52 3.35 7.36
N PHE A 153 13.64 4.31 7.57
CA PHE A 153 13.01 4.54 8.88
C PHE A 153 12.19 3.33 9.33
N ARG A 154 11.44 2.69 8.43
CA ARG A 154 10.70 1.46 8.73
C ARG A 154 11.65 0.32 9.14
N GLY A 155 12.73 0.09 8.38
CA GLY A 155 13.75 -0.89 8.72
C GLY A 155 14.44 -0.61 10.06
N TYR A 156 14.53 0.67 10.47
CA TYR A 156 15.00 1.10 11.79
C TYR A 156 13.92 1.08 12.87
N SER A 157 12.68 0.72 12.55
CA SER A 157 11.53 0.74 13.47
C SER A 157 11.20 2.15 14.02
N LEU A 158 11.61 3.20 13.32
CA LEU A 158 11.38 4.61 13.66
C LEU A 158 10.09 5.15 13.01
N LEU A 159 8.99 4.43 13.18
CA LEU A 159 7.72 4.62 12.47
C LEU A 159 7.00 5.93 12.82
N LYS A 160 7.26 6.48 14.00
CA LYS A 160 6.68 7.79 14.38
C LYS A 160 7.19 8.93 13.49
N VAL A 161 8.43 8.83 13.01
CA VAL A 161 9.02 9.85 12.12
C VAL A 161 8.31 9.86 10.78
N THR A 162 8.07 8.69 10.20
CA THR A 162 7.36 8.55 8.92
C THR A 162 5.93 9.05 9.02
N MET A 163 5.23 8.69 10.09
CA MET A 163 3.88 9.19 10.39
C MET A 163 3.85 10.72 10.52
N MET A 164 4.75 11.31 11.31
CA MET A 164 4.78 12.78 11.49
C MET A 164 5.08 13.50 10.18
N THR A 165 6.02 13.00 9.38
CA THR A 165 6.32 13.56 8.05
C THR A 165 5.08 13.50 7.16
N SER A 166 4.37 12.38 7.13
CA SER A 166 3.14 12.22 6.34
C SER A 166 2.03 13.18 6.81
N ILE A 167 1.86 13.37 8.13
CA ILE A 167 0.89 14.35 8.68
C ILE A 167 1.23 15.77 8.19
N ILE A 168 2.49 16.18 8.33
CA ILE A 168 2.93 17.52 7.93
C ILE A 168 2.71 17.73 6.43
N MET A 169 3.09 16.74 5.61
CA MET A 169 2.87 16.80 4.15
C MET A 169 1.40 16.98 3.79
N ASN A 170 0.51 16.21 4.42
CA ASN A 170 -0.93 16.29 4.15
C ASN A 170 -1.51 17.63 4.57
N VAL A 171 -1.15 18.12 5.76
CA VAL A 171 -1.62 19.42 6.24
C VAL A 171 -1.18 20.55 5.28
N ILE A 172 0.06 20.54 4.84
CA ILE A 172 0.58 21.54 3.89
C ILE A 172 -0.07 21.40 2.52
N ASN A 173 -0.28 20.18 2.03
CA ASN A 173 -1.00 19.94 0.79
C ASN A 173 -2.42 20.55 0.86
N ILE A 174 -3.17 20.30 1.93
CA ILE A 174 -4.52 20.86 2.12
C ILE A 174 -4.48 22.37 2.16
N ILE A 175 -3.56 22.97 2.93
CA ILE A 175 -3.42 24.42 3.03
C ILE A 175 -3.12 25.02 1.66
N CYS A 176 -2.14 24.46 0.93
CA CYS A 176 -1.79 24.94 -0.40
C CYS A 176 -2.96 24.78 -1.38
N ASN A 177 -3.69 23.68 -1.32
CA ASN A 177 -4.87 23.45 -2.15
C ASN A 177 -5.94 24.52 -1.94
N VAL A 178 -6.25 24.90 -0.67
CA VAL A 178 -7.22 25.96 -0.37
C VAL A 178 -6.86 27.26 -1.08
N PHE A 179 -5.58 27.63 -1.06
CA PHE A 179 -5.12 28.90 -1.65
C PHE A 179 -4.94 28.85 -3.17
N LEU A 180 -4.54 27.70 -3.72
CA LEU A 180 -4.15 27.60 -5.12
C LEU A 180 -5.29 27.13 -6.04
N ILE A 181 -6.22 26.28 -5.57
CA ILE A 181 -7.33 25.82 -6.40
C ILE A 181 -8.31 26.95 -6.69
N HIS A 182 -8.76 27.62 -5.64
CA HIS A 182 -9.82 28.66 -5.72
C HIS A 182 -9.28 30.07 -5.87
N GLY A 183 -7.97 30.25 -5.67
CA GLY A 183 -7.34 31.55 -5.63
C GLY A 183 -7.53 32.26 -4.27
N PHE A 184 -6.60 33.14 -3.92
CA PHE A 184 -6.68 33.96 -2.72
C PHE A 184 -5.90 35.26 -2.91
N GLY A 185 -6.57 36.39 -2.72
CA GLY A 185 -5.97 37.73 -2.88
C GLY A 185 -5.41 37.95 -4.30
N PRO A 186 -4.12 38.16 -4.48
CA PRO A 186 -3.50 38.36 -5.79
C PRO A 186 -3.32 37.09 -6.61
N ILE A 187 -3.56 35.89 -6.02
CA ILE A 187 -3.41 34.60 -6.68
C ILE A 187 -4.71 34.25 -7.40
N PRO A 188 -4.73 34.13 -8.73
CA PRO A 188 -5.92 33.70 -9.45
C PRO A 188 -6.23 32.22 -9.17
N PRO A 189 -7.48 31.77 -9.40
CA PRO A 189 -7.82 30.36 -9.29
C PRO A 189 -7.05 29.53 -10.33
N LEU A 190 -6.26 28.57 -9.87
CA LEU A 190 -5.38 27.77 -10.74
C LEU A 190 -5.95 26.36 -11.04
N GLY A 191 -7.02 25.94 -10.36
CA GLY A 191 -7.67 24.65 -10.60
C GLY A 191 -6.70 23.45 -10.54
N VAL A 192 -6.57 22.67 -11.62
CA VAL A 192 -5.67 21.51 -11.73
C VAL A 192 -4.20 21.89 -11.56
N LEU A 193 -3.79 23.03 -12.08
CA LEU A 193 -2.41 23.53 -11.88
C LEU A 193 -2.16 23.80 -10.39
N GLY A 194 -3.16 24.34 -9.67
CA GLY A 194 -3.09 24.57 -8.23
C GLY A 194 -2.86 23.28 -7.43
N VAL A 195 -3.64 22.24 -7.72
CA VAL A 195 -3.45 20.90 -7.11
C VAL A 195 -2.07 20.34 -7.43
N THR A 196 -1.62 20.49 -8.68
CA THR A 196 -0.31 19.97 -9.12
C THR A 196 0.85 20.63 -8.36
N ILE A 197 0.82 21.95 -8.22
CA ILE A 197 1.82 22.71 -7.46
C ILE A 197 1.77 22.32 -5.99
N SER A 198 0.60 22.26 -5.40
CA SER A 198 0.38 21.89 -4.00
C SER A 198 0.96 20.50 -3.69
N THR A 199 0.61 19.50 -4.51
CA THR A 199 1.04 18.12 -4.33
C THR A 199 2.56 17.99 -4.49
N ASN A 200 3.16 18.61 -5.50
CA ASN A 200 4.61 18.57 -5.70
C ASN A 200 5.36 19.32 -4.60
N SER A 201 4.89 20.49 -4.19
CA SER A 201 5.50 21.27 -3.10
C SER A 201 5.48 20.51 -1.77
N SER A 202 4.36 19.87 -1.44
CA SER A 202 4.24 19.05 -0.22
C SER A 202 5.18 17.83 -0.27
N LYS A 203 5.35 17.18 -1.42
CA LYS A 203 6.31 16.07 -1.62
C LYS A 203 7.77 16.52 -1.47
N VAL A 204 8.13 17.66 -2.03
CA VAL A 204 9.48 18.23 -1.88
C VAL A 204 9.77 18.56 -0.43
N LEU A 205 8.80 19.21 0.27
CA LEU A 205 8.94 19.48 1.69
C LEU A 205 9.04 18.19 2.51
N GLY A 206 8.23 17.18 2.22
CA GLY A 206 8.32 15.86 2.86
C GLY A 206 9.68 15.23 2.69
N LEU A 207 10.27 15.33 1.47
CA LEU A 207 11.63 14.88 1.22
C LEU A 207 12.65 15.63 2.07
N LEU A 208 12.57 16.97 2.14
CA LEU A 208 13.48 17.76 2.96
C LEU A 208 13.36 17.41 4.46
N LEU A 209 12.14 17.22 4.97
CA LEU A 209 11.90 16.82 6.35
C LEU A 209 12.47 15.43 6.66
N ILE A 210 12.23 14.45 5.77
CA ILE A 210 12.72 13.09 6.00
C ILE A 210 14.25 13.02 5.92
N LEU A 211 14.88 13.81 5.06
CA LEU A 211 16.33 13.96 4.97
C LEU A 211 16.93 14.59 6.24
N TYR A 212 16.28 15.63 6.77
CA TYR A 212 16.66 16.24 8.05
C TYR A 212 16.58 15.21 9.17
N PHE A 213 15.47 14.48 9.30
CA PHE A 213 15.30 13.44 10.31
C PHE A 213 16.27 12.27 10.11
N PHE A 214 16.60 11.90 8.88
CA PHE A 214 17.57 10.87 8.58
C PHE A 214 18.96 11.23 9.15
N ARG A 215 19.41 12.45 8.92
CA ARG A 215 20.68 12.95 9.52
C ARG A 215 20.61 13.01 11.02
N ARG A 216 19.45 13.35 11.59
CA ARG A 216 19.28 13.50 13.06
C ARG A 216 19.20 12.18 13.81
N PHE A 217 18.51 11.17 13.26
CA PHE A 217 18.18 9.94 14.00
C PHE A 217 18.96 8.71 13.53
N ILE A 218 19.22 8.58 12.24
CA ILE A 218 19.87 7.39 11.66
C ILE A 218 21.36 7.67 11.41
N ASN A 219 21.66 8.78 10.78
CA ASN A 219 23.02 9.29 10.52
C ASN A 219 23.97 8.23 9.92
N LEU A 220 23.53 7.53 8.86
CA LEU A 220 24.37 6.61 8.12
C LEU A 220 25.19 7.36 7.07
N PRO A 221 26.47 7.01 6.88
CA PRO A 221 27.31 7.59 5.85
C PRO A 221 26.95 7.00 4.47
N LEU A 222 25.84 7.47 3.86
CA LEU A 222 25.51 7.09 2.49
C LEU A 222 26.62 7.58 1.58
N SER A 223 27.34 6.68 0.90
CA SER A 223 28.50 7.02 0.10
C SER A 223 28.64 6.13 -1.12
N PHE A 224 29.07 6.71 -2.24
CA PHE A 224 29.41 5.97 -3.46
C PHE A 224 30.52 4.92 -3.24
N LYS A 225 31.27 4.98 -2.13
CA LYS A 225 32.24 3.95 -1.76
C LYS A 225 31.60 2.56 -1.68
N TYR A 226 30.36 2.46 -1.21
CA TYR A 226 29.64 1.19 -1.12
C TYR A 226 29.16 0.65 -2.49
N LEU A 227 29.37 1.40 -3.55
CA LEU A 227 29.08 1.00 -4.93
C LEU A 227 30.32 0.56 -5.71
N ARG A 228 31.50 0.55 -5.06
CA ARG A 228 32.75 0.17 -5.69
C ARG A 228 33.51 -0.87 -4.84
N PRO A 229 33.52 -2.18 -5.28
CA PRO A 229 32.86 -2.76 -6.44
C PRO A 229 31.33 -2.78 -6.28
N PHE A 230 30.60 -2.71 -7.39
CA PHE A 230 29.14 -2.68 -7.36
C PHE A 230 28.54 -3.93 -6.68
N PRO A 231 27.72 -3.80 -5.62
CA PRO A 231 27.25 -4.93 -4.81
C PRO A 231 26.08 -5.68 -5.49
N LYS A 232 26.42 -6.45 -6.54
CA LYS A 232 25.46 -7.22 -7.35
C LYS A 232 24.56 -8.12 -6.50
N LYS A 233 25.11 -8.73 -5.43
CA LYS A 233 24.34 -9.60 -4.53
C LYS A 233 23.23 -8.83 -3.81
N THR A 234 23.52 -7.64 -3.33
CA THR A 234 22.53 -6.79 -2.64
C THR A 234 21.44 -6.32 -3.59
N LEU A 235 21.81 -5.89 -4.80
CA LEU A 235 20.81 -5.55 -5.82
C LEU A 235 19.97 -6.78 -6.21
N HIS A 236 20.60 -7.93 -6.39
CA HIS A 236 19.87 -9.18 -6.69
C HIS A 236 18.86 -9.51 -5.56
N ASN A 237 19.26 -9.40 -4.29
CA ASN A 237 18.37 -9.66 -3.18
C ASN A 237 17.19 -8.66 -3.14
N ILE A 238 17.43 -7.37 -3.40
CA ILE A 238 16.36 -6.36 -3.50
C ILE A 238 15.37 -6.72 -4.60
N LEU A 239 15.86 -7.07 -5.79
CA LEU A 239 15.00 -7.43 -6.93
C LEU A 239 14.29 -8.78 -6.69
N TYR A 240 14.98 -9.76 -6.11
CA TYR A 240 14.41 -11.07 -5.77
C TYR A 240 13.25 -10.97 -4.78
N LEU A 241 13.36 -10.08 -3.79
CA LEU A 241 12.30 -9.79 -2.81
C LEU A 241 11.18 -8.95 -3.44
N GLY A 242 11.56 -7.93 -4.18
CA GLY A 242 10.63 -6.90 -4.64
C GLY A 242 9.81 -7.30 -5.86
N LEU A 243 10.45 -7.74 -6.95
CA LEU A 243 9.76 -7.95 -8.23
C LEU A 243 8.58 -8.94 -8.16
N PRO A 244 8.68 -10.11 -7.48
CA PRO A 244 7.53 -11.01 -7.38
C PRO A 244 6.37 -10.37 -6.62
N SER A 245 6.64 -9.66 -5.52
CA SER A 245 5.62 -8.99 -4.72
C SER A 245 4.96 -7.83 -5.47
N GLY A 246 5.74 -7.10 -6.29
CA GLY A 246 5.21 -6.07 -7.17
C GLY A 246 4.30 -6.65 -8.26
N GLY A 247 4.71 -7.75 -8.87
CA GLY A 247 3.91 -8.48 -9.86
C GLY A 247 2.59 -8.99 -9.26
N GLU A 248 2.61 -9.50 -8.03
CA GLU A 248 1.42 -9.89 -7.28
C GLU A 248 0.48 -8.69 -7.04
N SER A 249 1.02 -7.55 -6.63
CA SER A 249 0.23 -6.34 -6.40
C SER A 249 -0.44 -5.81 -7.68
N LEU A 250 0.28 -5.81 -8.80
CA LEU A 250 -0.28 -5.43 -10.10
C LEU A 250 -1.36 -6.43 -10.56
N SER A 251 -1.13 -7.72 -10.40
CA SER A 251 -2.10 -8.76 -10.71
C SER A 251 -3.37 -8.62 -9.87
N TYR A 252 -3.23 -8.24 -8.58
CA TYR A 252 -4.36 -7.95 -7.72
C TYR A 252 -5.22 -6.79 -8.26
N GLN A 253 -4.60 -5.70 -8.72
CA GLN A 253 -5.33 -4.59 -9.32
C GLN A 253 -6.10 -5.04 -10.58
N LEU A 254 -5.46 -5.83 -11.43
CA LEU A 254 -6.11 -6.38 -12.63
C LEU A 254 -7.30 -7.29 -12.27
N SER A 255 -7.14 -8.15 -11.27
CA SER A 255 -8.24 -9.04 -10.81
C SER A 255 -9.43 -8.24 -10.29
N GLN A 256 -9.19 -7.17 -9.52
CA GLN A 256 -10.25 -6.28 -9.03
C GLN A 256 -10.97 -5.54 -10.17
N MET A 257 -10.24 -5.18 -11.24
CA MET A 257 -10.87 -4.59 -12.44
C MET A 257 -11.79 -5.59 -13.15
N VAL A 258 -11.38 -6.87 -13.26
CA VAL A 258 -12.23 -7.93 -13.85
C VAL A 258 -13.46 -8.18 -12.98
N ILE A 259 -13.32 -8.27 -11.67
CA ILE A 259 -14.46 -8.42 -10.75
C ILE A 259 -15.40 -7.23 -10.85
N MET A 260 -14.87 -6.00 -10.95
CA MET A 260 -15.71 -4.81 -11.12
C MET A 260 -16.50 -4.83 -12.45
N LYS A 261 -15.91 -5.39 -13.52
CA LYS A 261 -16.64 -5.61 -14.77
C LYS A 261 -17.86 -6.53 -14.57
N PHE A 262 -17.73 -7.60 -13.78
CA PHE A 262 -18.87 -8.46 -13.45
C PHE A 262 -19.94 -7.73 -12.65
N VAL A 263 -19.54 -6.93 -11.66
CA VAL A 263 -20.47 -6.11 -10.86
C VAL A 263 -21.23 -5.11 -11.73
N ASN A 264 -20.56 -4.48 -12.70
CA ASN A 264 -21.18 -3.52 -13.61
C ASN A 264 -22.29 -4.13 -14.50
N LEU A 265 -22.27 -5.44 -14.71
CA LEU A 265 -23.31 -6.16 -15.46
C LEU A 265 -24.58 -6.39 -14.62
N MET A 266 -24.52 -6.22 -13.28
CA MET A 266 -25.61 -6.57 -12.36
C MET A 266 -26.54 -5.40 -12.00
N GLY A 267 -26.26 -4.20 -12.51
CA GLY A 267 -27.10 -3.01 -12.32
C GLY A 267 -26.71 -2.11 -11.15
N LEU A 268 -27.41 -0.97 -11.06
CA LEU A 268 -27.02 0.16 -10.21
C LEU A 268 -27.02 -0.16 -8.71
N VAL A 269 -28.01 -0.90 -8.21
CA VAL A 269 -28.12 -1.28 -6.79
C VAL A 269 -26.87 -2.07 -6.35
N VAL A 270 -26.46 -3.03 -7.18
CA VAL A 270 -25.29 -3.89 -6.91
C VAL A 270 -23.99 -3.08 -6.92
N ILE A 271 -23.84 -2.21 -7.93
CA ILE A 271 -22.67 -1.31 -8.03
C ILE A 271 -22.57 -0.42 -6.79
N THR A 272 -23.67 0.23 -6.41
CA THR A 272 -23.74 1.13 -5.26
C THR A 272 -23.41 0.39 -3.96
N THR A 273 -24.03 -0.78 -3.75
CA THR A 273 -23.75 -1.61 -2.55
C THR A 273 -22.29 -2.00 -2.47
N LYS A 274 -21.68 -2.43 -3.59
CA LYS A 274 -20.24 -2.78 -3.62
C LYS A 274 -19.37 -1.59 -3.26
N ILE A 275 -19.65 -0.40 -3.79
CA ILE A 275 -18.84 0.80 -3.53
C ILE A 275 -18.91 1.15 -2.04
N TYR A 276 -20.09 1.16 -1.44
CA TYR A 276 -20.25 1.47 -0.03
C TYR A 276 -19.60 0.40 0.86
N ALA A 277 -19.80 -0.89 0.56
CA ALA A 277 -19.13 -1.98 1.26
C ALA A 277 -17.60 -1.81 1.25
N TYR A 278 -17.03 -1.48 0.09
CA TYR A 278 -15.59 -1.26 -0.06
C TYR A 278 -15.08 -0.08 0.80
N ILE A 279 -15.80 1.06 0.78
CA ILE A 279 -15.42 2.25 1.58
C ILE A 279 -15.41 1.92 3.08
N ILE A 280 -16.41 1.16 3.53
CA ILE A 280 -16.56 0.82 4.95
C ILE A 280 -15.52 -0.22 5.37
N ALA A 281 -15.33 -1.28 4.57
CA ALA A 281 -14.36 -2.34 4.84
C ALA A 281 -12.89 -1.86 4.76
N MET A 282 -12.63 -0.75 4.05
CA MET A 282 -11.29 -0.18 3.87
C MET A 282 -10.55 0.06 5.20
N PHE A 283 -11.25 0.47 6.26
CA PHE A 283 -10.63 0.71 7.57
C PHE A 283 -10.10 -0.57 8.20
N SER A 284 -10.84 -1.70 8.10
CA SER A 284 -10.37 -3.01 8.54
C SER A 284 -9.17 -3.48 7.74
N TYR A 285 -9.23 -3.34 6.42
CA TYR A 285 -8.15 -3.66 5.50
C TYR A 285 -6.86 -2.91 5.84
N ILE A 286 -6.91 -1.58 5.98
CA ILE A 286 -5.74 -0.74 6.28
C ILE A 286 -5.12 -1.15 7.62
N TYR A 287 -5.95 -1.44 8.63
CA TYR A 287 -5.45 -1.88 9.92
C TYR A 287 -4.73 -3.23 9.82
N SER A 288 -5.30 -4.20 9.11
CA SER A 288 -4.69 -5.51 8.86
C SER A 288 -3.36 -5.37 8.10
N GLN A 289 -3.31 -4.48 7.12
CA GLN A 289 -2.09 -4.16 6.36
C GLN A 289 -1.00 -3.54 7.26
N ALA A 290 -1.36 -2.57 8.09
CA ALA A 290 -0.42 -1.94 9.02
C ALA A 290 0.15 -2.95 10.04
N LEU A 291 -0.70 -3.86 10.53
CA LEU A 291 -0.31 -4.92 11.44
C LEU A 291 0.63 -5.93 10.78
N ALA A 292 0.36 -6.31 9.54
CA ALA A 292 1.20 -7.20 8.75
C ALA A 292 2.57 -6.56 8.45
N MET A 293 2.62 -5.29 8.05
CA MET A 293 3.88 -4.54 7.84
C MET A 293 4.70 -4.41 9.12
N THR A 294 4.05 -4.14 10.24
CA THR A 294 4.71 -4.12 11.57
C THR A 294 5.35 -5.47 11.87
N THR A 295 4.61 -6.54 11.64
CA THR A 295 5.09 -7.91 11.86
C THR A 295 6.26 -8.23 10.94
N GLN A 296 6.21 -7.84 9.68
CA GLN A 296 7.30 -8.01 8.71
C GLN A 296 8.62 -7.39 9.23
N ILE A 297 8.56 -6.18 9.77
CA ILE A 297 9.72 -5.47 10.31
C ILE A 297 10.30 -6.22 11.54
N ILE A 298 9.42 -6.63 12.47
CA ILE A 298 9.83 -7.34 13.69
C ILE A 298 10.41 -8.72 13.35
N VAL A 299 9.76 -9.45 12.45
CA VAL A 299 10.21 -10.77 11.98
C VAL A 299 11.58 -10.66 11.31
N GLY A 300 11.76 -9.69 10.40
CA GLY A 300 13.04 -9.43 9.78
C GLY A 300 14.16 -9.19 10.81
N PHE A 301 13.90 -8.35 11.80
CA PHE A 301 14.87 -8.07 12.87
C PHE A 301 15.20 -9.30 13.73
N LEU A 302 14.19 -10.07 14.12
CA LEU A 302 14.39 -11.28 14.95
C LEU A 302 15.13 -12.40 14.17
N LEU A 303 14.85 -12.53 12.87
CA LEU A 303 15.60 -13.45 11.99
C LEU A 303 17.07 -13.07 11.89
N GLY A 304 17.34 -11.76 11.71
CA GLY A 304 18.71 -11.27 11.73
C GLY A 304 19.48 -11.59 13.03
N ARG A 305 18.77 -11.67 14.17
CA ARG A 305 19.33 -12.10 15.46
C ARG A 305 19.48 -13.62 15.59
N GLY A 306 18.98 -14.40 14.65
CA GLY A 306 18.96 -15.86 14.72
C GLY A 306 17.91 -16.44 15.67
N ASP A 307 16.97 -15.64 16.20
CA ASP A 307 15.96 -16.08 17.18
C ASP A 307 14.67 -16.60 16.50
N GLN A 308 14.78 -17.75 15.86
CA GLN A 308 13.65 -18.40 15.16
C GLN A 308 12.46 -18.70 16.10
N LYS A 309 12.72 -18.92 17.39
CA LYS A 309 11.67 -19.21 18.38
C LYS A 309 10.83 -17.96 18.66
N ALA A 310 11.48 -16.82 18.87
CA ALA A 310 10.80 -15.54 19.02
C ALA A 310 10.06 -15.13 17.77
N VAL A 311 10.60 -15.42 16.58
CA VAL A 311 9.90 -15.20 15.29
C VAL A 311 8.57 -15.93 15.26
N SER A 312 8.56 -17.24 15.49
CA SER A 312 7.33 -18.04 15.45
C SER A 312 6.31 -17.58 16.51
N GLN A 313 6.76 -17.32 17.74
CA GLN A 313 5.89 -16.78 18.78
C GLN A 313 5.26 -15.44 18.38
N ARG A 314 6.05 -14.53 17.81
CA ARG A 314 5.59 -13.21 17.39
C ARG A 314 4.53 -13.30 16.29
N VAL A 315 4.77 -14.11 15.28
CA VAL A 315 3.81 -14.28 14.16
C VAL A 315 2.47 -14.80 14.68
N TRP A 316 2.46 -15.85 15.51
CA TRP A 316 1.23 -16.38 16.08
C TRP A 316 0.50 -15.40 17.01
N GLN A 317 1.24 -14.60 17.79
CA GLN A 317 0.65 -13.52 18.60
C GLN A 317 -0.03 -12.48 17.71
N THR A 318 0.62 -12.09 16.62
CA THR A 318 0.06 -11.11 15.70
C THR A 318 -1.15 -11.67 14.94
N VAL A 319 -1.11 -12.92 14.51
CA VAL A 319 -2.26 -13.57 13.86
C VAL A 319 -3.48 -13.59 14.79
N ARG A 320 -3.31 -13.98 16.05
CA ARG A 320 -4.42 -13.96 17.03
C ARG A 320 -4.98 -12.55 17.22
N LEU A 321 -4.10 -11.55 17.30
CA LEU A 321 -4.50 -10.15 17.44
C LEU A 321 -5.23 -9.66 16.18
N ALA A 322 -4.75 -10.03 14.99
CA ALA A 322 -5.36 -9.68 13.72
C ALA A 322 -6.78 -10.26 13.60
N VAL A 323 -6.94 -11.55 13.89
CA VAL A 323 -8.25 -12.23 13.88
C VAL A 323 -9.21 -11.58 14.89
N LEU A 324 -8.73 -11.29 16.10
CA LEU A 324 -9.57 -10.67 17.13
C LEU A 324 -10.06 -9.28 16.70
N ILE A 325 -9.15 -8.43 16.21
CA ILE A 325 -9.51 -7.05 15.86
C ILE A 325 -10.37 -7.02 14.60
N SER A 326 -9.96 -7.71 13.52
CA SER A 326 -10.75 -7.75 12.29
C SER A 326 -12.12 -8.40 12.51
N GLY A 327 -12.17 -9.51 13.22
CA GLY A 327 -13.44 -10.17 13.54
C GLY A 327 -14.36 -9.31 14.40
N THR A 328 -13.82 -8.65 15.43
CA THR A 328 -14.62 -7.74 16.27
C THR A 328 -15.14 -6.55 15.47
N LEU A 329 -14.25 -5.89 14.69
CA LEU A 329 -14.61 -4.71 13.90
C LEU A 329 -15.70 -5.05 12.87
N THR A 330 -15.51 -6.11 12.08
CA THR A 330 -16.47 -6.49 11.05
C THR A 330 -17.79 -7.03 11.63
N THR A 331 -17.74 -7.69 12.78
CA THR A 331 -18.96 -8.07 13.51
C THR A 331 -19.74 -6.84 13.99
N LEU A 332 -19.05 -5.81 14.50
CA LEU A 332 -19.69 -4.54 14.86
C LEU A 332 -20.29 -3.83 13.63
N LEU A 333 -19.59 -3.86 12.49
CA LEU A 333 -20.11 -3.33 11.22
C LEU A 333 -21.39 -4.07 10.80
N TYR A 334 -21.43 -5.39 10.93
CA TYR A 334 -22.60 -6.20 10.60
C TYR A 334 -23.82 -5.83 11.46
N PHE A 335 -23.67 -5.75 12.78
CA PHE A 335 -24.77 -5.39 13.68
C PHE A 335 -25.25 -3.95 13.51
N ASN A 336 -24.43 -3.07 12.97
CA ASN A 336 -24.77 -1.67 12.71
C ASN A 336 -24.94 -1.37 11.21
N SER A 337 -25.10 -2.40 10.37
CA SER A 337 -25.12 -2.28 8.91
C SER A 337 -26.14 -1.26 8.41
N ASP A 338 -27.38 -1.32 8.93
CA ASP A 338 -28.47 -0.45 8.50
C ASP A 338 -28.17 1.03 8.80
N HIS A 339 -27.56 1.33 9.96
CA HIS A 339 -27.15 2.69 10.30
C HIS A 339 -25.98 3.17 9.44
N ILE A 340 -25.01 2.29 9.19
CA ILE A 340 -23.79 2.65 8.45
C ILE A 340 -24.09 2.85 6.96
N TYR A 341 -24.85 1.95 6.34
CA TYR A 341 -25.31 2.15 4.97
C TYR A 341 -26.29 3.32 4.86
N GLY A 342 -27.12 3.53 5.88
CA GLY A 342 -28.06 4.65 5.97
C GLY A 342 -27.41 6.03 5.96
N ILE A 343 -26.09 6.13 6.26
CA ILE A 343 -25.32 7.38 6.08
C ILE A 343 -25.19 7.72 4.58
N PHE A 344 -25.20 6.71 3.71
CA PHE A 344 -24.97 6.87 2.27
C PHE A 344 -26.25 6.83 1.44
N THR A 345 -27.27 6.08 1.91
CA THR A 345 -28.50 5.85 1.13
C THR A 345 -29.67 5.39 1.98
N ASP A 346 -30.88 5.79 1.55
CA ASP A 346 -32.14 5.31 2.15
C ASP A 346 -32.78 4.17 1.30
N ASN A 347 -32.10 3.69 0.26
CA ASN A 347 -32.63 2.63 -0.62
C ASN A 347 -32.66 1.29 0.14
N PRO A 348 -33.86 0.70 0.39
CA PRO A 348 -33.99 -0.52 1.17
C PRO A 348 -33.32 -1.74 0.52
N GLU A 349 -33.25 -1.82 -0.81
CA GLU A 349 -32.56 -2.91 -1.51
C GLU A 349 -31.05 -2.86 -1.26
N VAL A 350 -30.45 -1.66 -1.22
CA VAL A 350 -29.02 -1.47 -0.91
C VAL A 350 -28.74 -1.83 0.55
N LEU A 351 -29.62 -1.45 1.48
CA LEU A 351 -29.49 -1.76 2.90
C LEU A 351 -29.54 -3.26 3.15
N GLU A 352 -30.52 -3.96 2.56
CA GLU A 352 -30.69 -5.41 2.72
C GLU A 352 -29.51 -6.17 2.11
N LEU A 353 -29.14 -5.85 0.86
CA LEU A 353 -27.97 -6.46 0.21
C LEU A 353 -26.68 -6.18 0.99
N GLY A 354 -26.48 -4.95 1.46
CA GLY A 354 -25.34 -4.54 2.26
C GLY A 354 -25.19 -5.33 3.56
N ARG A 355 -26.31 -5.65 4.22
CA ARG A 355 -26.32 -6.49 5.42
C ARG A 355 -25.84 -7.92 5.13
N HIS A 356 -26.27 -8.52 4.02
CA HIS A 356 -25.78 -9.83 3.60
C HIS A 356 -24.29 -9.80 3.27
N ILE A 357 -23.83 -8.74 2.61
CA ILE A 357 -22.42 -8.54 2.29
C ILE A 357 -21.57 -8.45 3.58
N PHE A 358 -21.99 -7.69 4.58
CA PHE A 358 -21.25 -7.60 5.84
C PHE A 358 -21.20 -8.89 6.63
N LEU A 359 -22.19 -9.75 6.51
CA LEU A 359 -22.13 -11.09 7.12
C LEU A 359 -20.99 -11.92 6.53
N ILE A 360 -20.81 -11.90 5.20
CA ILE A 360 -19.73 -12.61 4.52
C ILE A 360 -18.39 -11.92 4.80
N GLU A 361 -18.39 -10.57 4.88
CA GLU A 361 -17.21 -9.76 5.15
C GLU A 361 -16.54 -10.11 6.49
N ILE A 362 -17.28 -10.59 7.49
CA ILE A 362 -16.70 -11.08 8.76
C ILE A 362 -15.65 -12.16 8.48
N PHE A 363 -16.04 -13.17 7.71
CA PHE A 363 -15.15 -14.30 7.39
C PHE A 363 -14.06 -13.89 6.41
N LEU A 364 -14.39 -13.05 5.44
CA LEU A 364 -13.44 -12.52 4.45
C LEU A 364 -12.33 -11.74 5.13
N GLU A 365 -12.65 -10.81 6.03
CA GLU A 365 -11.66 -9.98 6.72
C GLU A 365 -10.82 -10.76 7.72
N ILE A 366 -11.38 -11.77 8.38
CA ILE A 366 -10.61 -12.70 9.21
C ILE A 366 -9.59 -13.46 8.34
N GLY A 367 -10.03 -14.03 7.21
CA GLY A 367 -9.15 -14.71 6.27
C GLY A 367 -8.06 -13.79 5.74
N ARG A 368 -8.44 -12.57 5.34
CA ARG A 368 -7.53 -11.55 4.81
C ARG A 368 -6.49 -11.12 5.85
N ALA A 369 -6.88 -10.87 7.09
CA ALA A 369 -5.97 -10.48 8.15
C ALA A 369 -4.91 -11.57 8.43
N VAL A 370 -5.31 -12.83 8.47
CA VAL A 370 -4.40 -13.97 8.59
C VAL A 370 -3.47 -14.07 7.39
N ASN A 371 -4.04 -14.03 6.17
CA ASN A 371 -3.29 -14.06 4.92
C ASN A 371 -2.19 -12.98 4.90
N MET A 372 -2.55 -11.73 5.15
CA MET A 372 -1.61 -10.60 5.10
C MET A 372 -0.46 -10.76 6.10
N VAL A 373 -0.75 -11.13 7.35
CA VAL A 373 0.28 -11.34 8.38
C VAL A 373 1.20 -12.49 8.00
N MET A 374 0.65 -13.60 7.51
CA MET A 374 1.45 -14.77 7.12
C MET A 374 2.32 -14.50 5.89
N VAL A 375 1.76 -13.89 4.83
CA VAL A 375 2.52 -13.56 3.62
C VAL A 375 3.68 -12.63 3.93
N MET A 376 3.44 -11.52 4.65
CA MET A 376 4.50 -10.58 4.99
C MET A 376 5.55 -11.18 5.92
N SER A 377 5.16 -12.12 6.79
CA SER A 377 6.10 -12.86 7.63
C SER A 377 6.96 -13.83 6.82
N LEU A 378 6.39 -14.56 5.86
CA LEU A 378 7.11 -15.45 4.94
C LEU A 378 8.07 -14.64 4.05
N GLN A 379 7.62 -13.50 3.51
CA GLN A 379 8.46 -12.59 2.74
C GLN A 379 9.63 -12.05 3.57
N ALA A 380 9.39 -11.68 4.84
CA ALA A 380 10.46 -11.26 5.76
C ALA A 380 11.48 -12.36 6.01
N ALA A 381 11.07 -13.62 5.92
CA ALA A 381 11.95 -14.78 6.05
C ALA A 381 12.65 -15.19 4.73
N GLY A 382 12.37 -14.48 3.62
CA GLY A 382 12.95 -14.78 2.30
C GLY A 382 12.19 -15.83 1.49
N ASP A 383 11.07 -16.31 2.01
CA ASP A 383 10.19 -17.21 1.28
C ASP A 383 9.17 -16.41 0.47
N ILE A 384 9.52 -16.06 -0.77
CA ILE A 384 8.73 -15.16 -1.61
C ILE A 384 8.00 -15.89 -2.71
N LYS A 385 8.72 -16.77 -3.45
CA LYS A 385 8.17 -17.45 -4.62
C LYS A 385 6.93 -18.28 -4.28
N GLY A 386 6.96 -18.98 -3.12
CA GLY A 386 5.83 -19.79 -2.69
C GLY A 386 4.56 -18.96 -2.46
N PRO A 387 4.57 -17.98 -1.54
CA PRO A 387 3.42 -17.12 -1.29
C PRO A 387 2.91 -16.39 -2.53
N VAL A 388 3.80 -15.81 -3.34
CA VAL A 388 3.41 -15.10 -4.58
C VAL A 388 2.74 -16.04 -5.59
N THR A 389 3.32 -17.22 -5.84
CA THR A 389 2.71 -18.20 -6.76
C THR A 389 1.34 -18.65 -6.28
N ILE A 390 1.21 -18.97 -4.99
CA ILE A 390 -0.07 -19.38 -4.37
C ILE A 390 -1.07 -18.21 -4.44
N GLY A 391 -0.64 -16.99 -4.13
CA GLY A 391 -1.46 -15.79 -4.21
C GLY A 391 -2.00 -15.55 -5.61
N LEU A 392 -1.14 -15.61 -6.63
CA LEU A 392 -1.54 -15.45 -8.03
C LEU A 392 -2.52 -16.54 -8.49
N LEU A 393 -2.21 -17.81 -8.22
CA LEU A 393 -3.09 -18.91 -8.60
C LEU A 393 -4.45 -18.83 -7.91
N SER A 394 -4.48 -18.62 -6.60
CA SER A 394 -5.72 -18.51 -5.84
C SER A 394 -6.57 -17.31 -6.32
N MET A 395 -5.96 -16.17 -6.53
CA MET A 395 -6.62 -14.96 -7.01
C MET A 395 -7.37 -15.18 -8.34
N TRP A 396 -6.73 -15.81 -9.33
CA TRP A 396 -7.35 -16.02 -10.63
C TRP A 396 -8.28 -17.23 -10.67
N LEU A 397 -7.89 -18.37 -10.03
CA LEU A 397 -8.67 -19.61 -10.08
C LEU A 397 -9.82 -19.63 -9.07
N VAL A 398 -9.67 -18.99 -7.89
CA VAL A 398 -10.71 -19.00 -6.85
C VAL A 398 -11.47 -17.68 -6.86
N SER A 399 -10.79 -16.52 -6.72
CA SER A 399 -11.49 -15.25 -6.60
C SER A 399 -12.17 -14.84 -7.91
N VAL A 400 -11.44 -14.72 -9.01
CA VAL A 400 -11.98 -14.23 -10.29
C VAL A 400 -12.91 -15.26 -10.94
N SER A 401 -12.46 -16.52 -11.07
CA SER A 401 -13.29 -17.58 -11.67
C SER A 401 -14.50 -17.90 -10.79
N GLY A 402 -14.35 -17.90 -9.46
CA GLY A 402 -15.44 -18.07 -8.52
C GLY A 402 -16.44 -16.91 -8.57
N ALA A 403 -15.96 -15.67 -8.68
CA ALA A 403 -16.82 -14.49 -8.84
C ALA A 403 -17.70 -14.59 -10.11
N TYR A 404 -17.12 -15.06 -11.21
CA TYR A 404 -17.88 -15.33 -12.42
C TYR A 404 -18.89 -16.48 -12.21
N PHE A 405 -18.44 -17.60 -11.64
CA PHE A 405 -19.28 -18.78 -11.46
C PHE A 405 -20.43 -18.54 -10.48
N PHE A 406 -20.14 -18.08 -9.26
CA PHE A 406 -21.18 -17.84 -8.25
C PHE A 406 -22.00 -16.58 -8.55
N GLY A 407 -21.35 -15.50 -9.03
CA GLY A 407 -22.03 -14.24 -9.27
C GLY A 407 -22.87 -14.19 -10.53
N ILE A 408 -22.38 -14.78 -11.62
CA ILE A 408 -23.03 -14.70 -12.95
C ILE A 408 -23.71 -16.04 -13.30
N VAL A 409 -22.99 -17.18 -13.27
CA VAL A 409 -23.53 -18.46 -13.75
C VAL A 409 -24.61 -19.00 -12.82
N LEU A 410 -24.40 -18.94 -11.50
CA LEU A 410 -25.39 -19.34 -10.49
C LEU A 410 -26.37 -18.24 -10.10
N ASP A 411 -26.21 -17.03 -10.65
CA ASP A 411 -27.06 -15.86 -10.43
C ASP A 411 -27.23 -15.44 -8.95
N PHE A 412 -26.16 -15.69 -8.13
CA PHE A 412 -26.12 -15.21 -6.75
C PHE A 412 -25.75 -13.73 -6.64
N GLY A 413 -25.51 -13.08 -7.77
CA GLY A 413 -25.20 -11.65 -7.84
C GLY A 413 -23.98 -11.25 -7.00
N LEU A 414 -24.10 -10.14 -6.27
CA LEU A 414 -23.01 -9.61 -5.44
C LEU A 414 -22.63 -10.56 -4.30
N ILE A 415 -23.59 -11.27 -3.73
CA ILE A 415 -23.36 -12.27 -2.67
C ILE A 415 -22.40 -13.35 -3.18
N GLY A 416 -22.64 -13.86 -4.40
CA GLY A 416 -21.77 -14.86 -5.04
C GLY A 416 -20.34 -14.37 -5.24
N ILE A 417 -20.16 -13.10 -5.63
CA ILE A 417 -18.85 -12.47 -5.78
C ILE A 417 -18.14 -12.40 -4.42
N TRP A 418 -18.83 -11.97 -3.36
CA TRP A 418 -18.27 -11.91 -2.00
C TRP A 418 -17.89 -13.27 -1.45
N ILE A 419 -18.70 -14.30 -1.71
CA ILE A 419 -18.37 -15.68 -1.33
C ILE A 419 -17.08 -16.14 -2.01
N ALA A 420 -16.90 -15.85 -3.31
CA ALA A 420 -15.67 -16.19 -4.03
C ALA A 420 -14.43 -15.50 -3.45
N MET A 421 -14.56 -14.21 -3.13
CA MET A 421 -13.47 -13.44 -2.50
C MET A 421 -13.17 -13.96 -1.09
N MET A 422 -14.17 -14.30 -0.30
CA MET A 422 -14.02 -14.92 1.02
C MET A 422 -13.30 -16.27 0.92
N MET A 423 -13.72 -17.13 -0.02
CA MET A 423 -13.07 -18.43 -0.25
C MET A 423 -11.60 -18.27 -0.62
N ASP A 424 -11.25 -17.31 -1.48
CA ASP A 424 -9.87 -16.99 -1.86
C ASP A 424 -9.02 -16.59 -0.64
N GLU A 425 -9.50 -15.63 0.16
CA GLU A 425 -8.75 -15.16 1.33
C GLU A 425 -8.61 -16.23 2.41
N CYS A 426 -9.68 -17.00 2.68
CA CYS A 426 -9.65 -18.09 3.65
C CYS A 426 -8.74 -19.24 3.17
N LEU A 427 -8.79 -19.60 1.89
CA LEU A 427 -7.92 -20.65 1.32
C LEU A 427 -6.45 -20.26 1.42
N LYS A 428 -6.10 -19.04 1.03
CA LYS A 428 -4.74 -18.50 1.17
C LYS A 428 -4.29 -18.52 2.64
N ALA A 429 -5.15 -18.07 3.55
CA ALA A 429 -4.87 -18.10 4.98
C ALA A 429 -4.50 -19.51 5.47
N LEU A 430 -5.30 -20.52 5.12
CA LEU A 430 -5.04 -21.92 5.50
C LEU A 430 -3.73 -22.46 4.89
N ILE A 431 -3.49 -22.19 3.60
CA ILE A 431 -2.28 -22.66 2.92
C ILE A 431 -1.04 -22.00 3.55
N PHE A 432 -1.09 -20.70 3.88
CA PHE A 432 0.06 -20.00 4.46
C PHE A 432 0.29 -20.36 5.94
N ILE A 433 -0.75 -20.66 6.70
CA ILE A 433 -0.63 -21.27 8.04
C ILE A 433 0.11 -22.60 7.94
N TYR A 434 -0.32 -23.48 7.03
CA TYR A 434 0.33 -24.77 6.80
C TYR A 434 1.80 -24.60 6.37
N ARG A 435 2.06 -23.66 5.43
CA ARG A 435 3.42 -23.34 4.96
C ARG A 435 4.31 -22.79 6.07
N TRP A 436 3.75 -21.97 6.96
CA TRP A 436 4.48 -21.48 8.13
C TRP A 436 4.80 -22.61 9.11
N HIS A 437 3.83 -23.49 9.35
CA HIS A 437 3.99 -24.61 10.27
C HIS A 437 4.97 -25.66 9.76
N SER A 438 5.03 -25.90 8.45
CA SER A 438 6.00 -26.82 7.82
C SER A 438 7.46 -26.41 8.01
N GLY A 439 7.72 -25.17 8.41
CA GLY A 439 9.07 -24.69 8.72
C GLY A 439 9.95 -24.40 7.50
N VAL A 440 9.41 -24.43 6.29
CA VAL A 440 10.16 -24.13 5.04
C VAL A 440 10.89 -22.78 5.10
N TRP A 441 10.29 -21.79 5.78
CA TRP A 441 10.88 -20.48 5.96
C TRP A 441 12.19 -20.46 6.77
N ARG A 442 12.44 -21.50 7.62
CA ARG A 442 13.62 -21.59 8.49
C ARG A 442 14.91 -21.83 7.70
N HIS A 443 14.80 -22.38 6.51
CA HIS A 443 15.92 -22.73 5.64
C HIS A 443 16.18 -21.69 4.53
N LYS A 444 15.45 -20.56 4.55
CA LYS A 444 15.63 -19.47 3.59
C LYS A 444 16.55 -18.42 4.22
N ASN A 445 17.76 -18.32 3.69
CA ASN A 445 18.75 -17.33 4.15
C ASN A 445 18.86 -16.21 3.12
N LEU A 446 18.54 -14.97 3.54
CA LEU A 446 18.74 -13.77 2.73
C LEU A 446 20.08 -13.09 3.04
N ILE A 447 20.60 -13.28 4.25
CA ILE A 447 21.81 -12.64 4.77
C ILE A 447 22.87 -13.69 5.14
#